data_3bc7a432efa321a437743651defebb76
#
_entry.id   3bc7a432efa321a437743651defebb76
#
_cell.length_a   1.000
_cell.length_b   1.000
_cell.length_c   1.000
_cell.angle_alpha   90.00
_cell.angle_beta   90.00
_cell.angle_gamma   90.00
#
_symmetry.space_group_name_H-M   'P 1'
#
loop_
_entity.id
_entity.type
_entity.pdbx_description
1 polymer ?
#
loop_
_entity_poly.entity_id
_entity_poly.type
_entity_poly.pdbx_seq_one_letter_code
_entity_poly.pdbx_strand_id
1 'polypeptide(L)'
;MSTLSAHSREFTPGLLPHFQTPSIGLSVPPPSSSSQGGMTFVTLTEPINYRYLLERPVNCDWKYIVDKIVNNNDQQASIFLQQKLKSGTTEQKFAIIEAIVGLAYPLMVNRFGNFLVQRCFEHGTPEQIHAIAGAIKGNVLSLAMDSFGCHVVQKALDCVDETVKADMVMELLRRVADTVMHRYACHVWQKLFELRWDGTPPAIMQYVNQELRGMWTQVALGETGSLVVQNIFENCVEEDKRPCIEEVIANMDVIARGQWGNWVVQHMIEHGEPDDAGRALDLIIANAVSYSTDQFASKVIEKMLKCSPPEEVDRYLVKICDGRPERPRIPLIDIASDAHGNYLIQYILNNASNAQKDLVAAQIKKHMVSLRGSKWGSKCAWIVDRYRNQAGPTFGGSSSASASSSQLSLPAPGSSSLSLSASASGGSNGGSGASGTTDMSNMGAGGGTTRHHHHHHSHHGGHHHKDRRNMF
;
A
#
# COMPACT_ATOMS: atom_id res chain seq x y z
N MET A 1 -3.11 -15.23 -24.40
CA MET A 1 -3.76 -13.97 -24.82
C MET A 1 -5.07 -13.85 -24.04
N SER A 2 -5.04 -13.18 -22.92
CA SER A 2 -6.25 -12.86 -22.14
C SER A 2 -6.10 -11.41 -21.68
N THR A 3 -6.90 -10.57 -22.29
CA THR A 3 -7.00 -9.14 -22.03
C THR A 3 -7.65 -8.92 -20.69
N LEU A 4 -6.89 -8.51 -19.69
CA LEU A 4 -7.42 -7.96 -18.44
C LEU A 4 -7.72 -6.48 -18.63
N SER A 5 -9.01 -6.17 -18.64
CA SER A 5 -9.57 -4.81 -18.71
C SER A 5 -9.27 -4.09 -17.40
N ALA A 6 -8.50 -3.00 -17.49
CA ALA A 6 -8.31 -2.07 -16.39
C ALA A 6 -9.62 -1.33 -16.11
N HIS A 7 -10.27 -1.63 -15.00
CA HIS A 7 -11.38 -0.81 -14.48
C HIS A 7 -10.80 0.39 -13.73
N SER A 8 -10.73 1.51 -14.44
CA SER A 8 -10.58 2.83 -13.82
C SER A 8 -11.81 3.08 -12.94
N ARG A 9 -11.64 3.09 -11.63
CA ARG A 9 -12.70 3.54 -10.72
C ARG A 9 -12.81 5.05 -10.83
N GLU A 10 -13.83 5.52 -11.52
CA GLU A 10 -14.29 6.91 -11.47
C GLU A 10 -14.72 7.23 -10.03
N PHE A 11 -14.10 8.26 -9.47
CA PHE A 11 -14.49 8.84 -8.20
C PHE A 11 -15.80 9.62 -8.41
N THR A 12 -16.91 9.09 -7.96
CA THR A 12 -18.20 9.79 -7.95
C THR A 12 -18.24 10.68 -6.70
N PRO A 13 -18.36 12.01 -6.82
CA PRO A 13 -18.55 12.88 -5.65
C PRO A 13 -19.92 12.61 -5.03
N GLY A 14 -19.89 12.21 -3.75
CA GLY A 14 -21.11 12.00 -2.97
C GLY A 14 -21.97 13.26 -2.89
N LEU A 15 -23.28 13.04 -2.95
CA LEU A 15 -24.34 14.05 -2.80
C LEU A 15 -24.11 14.90 -1.53
N LEU A 16 -24.04 16.21 -1.72
CA LEU A 16 -23.98 17.21 -0.65
C LEU A 16 -25.33 17.28 0.09
N PRO A 17 -25.34 17.41 1.43
CA PRO A 17 -26.57 17.65 2.17
C PRO A 17 -27.12 19.06 1.89
N HIS A 18 -28.44 19.14 1.75
CA HIS A 18 -29.18 20.38 1.61
C HIS A 18 -29.02 21.26 2.86
N PHE A 19 -28.33 22.39 2.72
CA PHE A 19 -28.38 23.46 3.70
C PHE A 19 -29.35 24.54 3.21
N GLN A 20 -30.43 24.73 3.96
CA GLN A 20 -31.34 25.90 3.84
C GLN A 20 -30.63 27.11 4.44
N THR A 21 -30.42 28.15 3.64
CA THR A 21 -29.98 29.47 4.11
C THR A 21 -31.15 30.46 4.09
N PRO A 22 -31.27 31.34 5.11
CA PRO A 22 -32.32 32.36 5.14
C PRO A 22 -32.07 33.45 4.10
N SER A 23 -33.14 33.79 3.38
CA SER A 23 -33.20 34.86 2.38
C SER A 23 -33.07 36.21 3.04
N ILE A 24 -31.98 36.92 2.82
CA ILE A 24 -31.94 38.38 3.05
C ILE A 24 -32.04 39.06 1.69
N GLY A 25 -33.17 39.73 1.49
CA GLY A 25 -33.44 40.49 0.27
C GLY A 25 -32.53 41.72 0.19
N LEU A 26 -31.72 41.77 -0.84
CA LEU A 26 -31.07 43.00 -1.31
C LEU A 26 -31.52 43.24 -2.75
N SER A 27 -32.30 44.28 -2.92
CA SER A 27 -32.73 44.80 -4.21
C SER A 27 -31.54 45.34 -5.00
N VAL A 28 -31.29 44.73 -6.16
CA VAL A 28 -30.29 45.16 -7.14
C VAL A 28 -31.05 45.90 -8.27
N PRO A 29 -30.59 47.09 -8.69
CA PRO A 29 -31.20 47.82 -9.81
C PRO A 29 -30.97 47.08 -11.13
N PRO A 30 -31.88 47.16 -12.13
CA PRO A 30 -31.72 46.41 -13.39
C PRO A 30 -30.63 46.99 -14.27
N PRO A 31 -29.86 46.13 -14.95
CA PRO A 31 -28.82 46.58 -15.87
C PRO A 31 -29.46 47.08 -17.17
N SER A 32 -29.00 48.24 -17.61
CA SER A 32 -29.29 48.79 -18.94
C SER A 32 -28.78 47.86 -20.06
N SER A 33 -29.69 47.50 -20.95
CA SER A 33 -29.46 46.66 -22.11
C SER A 33 -28.58 47.38 -23.14
N SER A 34 -27.39 46.86 -23.42
CA SER A 34 -26.72 47.01 -24.70
C SER A 34 -26.17 45.64 -25.13
N SER A 35 -26.82 45.10 -26.13
CA SER A 35 -26.50 43.86 -26.82
C SER A 35 -25.29 44.05 -27.72
N GLN A 36 -24.14 43.55 -27.31
CA GLN A 36 -23.08 43.06 -28.16
C GLN A 36 -22.39 41.93 -27.41
N GLY A 37 -22.15 40.77 -28.09
CA GLY A 37 -21.70 39.53 -27.50
C GLY A 37 -20.25 39.57 -26.96
N GLY A 38 -20.01 40.44 -25.99
CA GLY A 38 -18.76 40.50 -25.24
C GLY A 38 -18.94 39.84 -23.85
N MET A 39 -18.03 39.01 -23.47
CA MET A 39 -18.01 38.43 -22.10
C MET A 39 -17.95 39.58 -21.08
N THR A 40 -18.92 39.58 -20.15
CA THR A 40 -19.00 40.61 -19.11
C THR A 40 -17.93 40.33 -18.04
N PHE A 41 -17.05 41.32 -17.80
CA PHE A 41 -16.11 41.25 -16.70
C PHE A 41 -16.80 41.62 -15.40
N VAL A 42 -16.66 40.79 -14.37
CA VAL A 42 -17.26 41.00 -13.06
C VAL A 42 -16.16 41.31 -12.03
N THR A 43 -16.28 42.44 -11.38
CA THR A 43 -15.44 42.78 -10.21
C THR A 43 -15.84 41.92 -9.04
N LEU A 44 -14.87 41.21 -8.45
CA LEU A 44 -15.11 40.31 -7.31
C LEU A 44 -15.26 41.16 -6.02
N THR A 45 -16.35 40.90 -5.27
CA THR A 45 -16.59 41.46 -3.94
C THR A 45 -16.61 40.34 -2.92
N GLU A 46 -16.05 40.58 -1.75
CA GLU A 46 -16.03 39.58 -0.66
C GLU A 46 -17.33 39.62 0.16
N PRO A 47 -17.89 38.46 0.55
CA PRO A 47 -17.48 37.12 0.17
C PRO A 47 -17.84 36.78 -1.28
N ILE A 48 -16.95 36.03 -1.98
CA ILE A 48 -17.18 35.67 -3.38
C ILE A 48 -18.32 34.67 -3.50
N ASN A 49 -19.30 34.99 -4.33
CA ASN A 49 -20.39 34.06 -4.66
C ASN A 49 -20.01 33.19 -5.89
N TYR A 50 -19.29 32.10 -5.64
CA TYR A 50 -18.84 31.18 -6.67
C TYR A 50 -19.98 30.55 -7.46
N ARG A 51 -21.16 30.31 -6.85
CA ARG A 51 -22.32 29.76 -7.53
C ARG A 51 -22.85 30.72 -8.61
N TYR A 52 -22.97 32.00 -8.28
CA TYR A 52 -23.35 33.03 -9.23
C TYR A 52 -22.37 33.10 -10.42
N LEU A 53 -21.07 32.98 -10.16
CA LEU A 53 -20.04 33.01 -11.19
C LEU A 53 -20.06 31.73 -12.08
N LEU A 54 -20.55 30.59 -11.57
CA LEU A 54 -20.70 29.35 -12.35
C LEU A 54 -21.85 29.45 -13.36
N GLU A 55 -22.95 30.03 -12.98
CA GLU A 55 -24.20 30.07 -13.77
C GLU A 55 -24.11 31.03 -14.96
N ARG A 56 -23.12 31.89 -15.02
CA ARG A 56 -22.96 32.92 -16.06
C ARG A 56 -21.64 32.83 -16.82
N PRO A 57 -21.64 33.17 -18.11
CA PRO A 57 -20.40 33.25 -18.91
C PRO A 57 -19.67 34.58 -18.63
N VAL A 58 -19.24 34.77 -17.38
CA VAL A 58 -18.55 35.98 -16.95
C VAL A 58 -17.04 35.74 -16.85
N ASN A 59 -16.25 36.76 -17.17
CA ASN A 59 -14.85 36.83 -16.85
C ASN A 59 -14.64 37.55 -15.53
N CYS A 60 -13.69 37.10 -14.76
CA CYS A 60 -13.27 37.72 -13.50
C CYS A 60 -11.76 37.64 -13.36
N ASP A 61 -11.24 38.22 -12.29
CA ASP A 61 -9.82 38.11 -11.97
C ASP A 61 -9.48 36.68 -11.51
N TRP A 62 -9.09 35.83 -12.47
CA TRP A 62 -8.74 34.43 -12.21
C TRP A 62 -7.54 34.30 -11.29
N LYS A 63 -6.56 35.24 -11.42
CA LYS A 63 -5.37 35.23 -10.56
C LYS A 63 -5.74 35.45 -9.10
N TYR A 64 -6.65 36.40 -8.82
CA TYR A 64 -7.15 36.64 -7.47
C TYR A 64 -7.80 35.39 -6.87
N ILE A 65 -8.58 34.63 -7.67
CA ILE A 65 -9.23 33.39 -7.19
C ILE A 65 -8.18 32.30 -6.92
N VAL A 66 -7.15 32.17 -7.78
CA VAL A 66 -6.04 31.23 -7.57
C VAL A 66 -5.24 31.61 -6.33
N ASP A 67 -4.97 32.89 -6.11
CA ASP A 67 -4.30 33.39 -4.89
C ASP A 67 -5.06 33.04 -3.61
N LYS A 68 -6.39 33.02 -3.63
CA LYS A 68 -7.22 32.57 -2.49
C LYS A 68 -6.94 31.12 -2.12
N ILE A 69 -6.67 30.24 -3.08
CA ILE A 69 -6.38 28.84 -2.82
C ILE A 69 -5.02 28.71 -2.13
N VAL A 70 -4.01 29.41 -2.62
CA VAL A 70 -2.65 29.34 -2.08
C VAL A 70 -2.58 30.00 -0.69
N ASN A 71 -3.12 31.21 -0.54
CA ASN A 71 -2.94 32.02 0.65
C ASN A 71 -3.97 31.70 1.74
N ASN A 72 -5.21 31.36 1.39
CA ASN A 72 -6.31 31.18 2.33
C ASN A 72 -6.79 29.71 2.43
N ASN A 73 -6.20 28.80 1.64
CA ASN A 73 -6.70 27.42 1.53
C ASN A 73 -8.19 27.34 1.18
N ASP A 74 -8.66 28.21 0.26
CA ASP A 74 -10.05 28.29 -0.12
C ASP A 74 -10.46 27.08 -0.98
N GLN A 75 -11.16 26.14 -0.36
CA GLN A 75 -11.67 24.93 -1.03
C GLN A 75 -12.73 25.27 -2.08
N GLN A 76 -13.58 26.26 -1.81
CA GLN A 76 -14.66 26.63 -2.73
C GLN A 76 -14.10 27.28 -4.00
N ALA A 77 -13.04 28.06 -3.89
CA ALA A 77 -12.29 28.59 -5.01
C ALA A 77 -11.74 27.44 -5.89
N SER A 78 -11.15 26.42 -5.28
CA SER A 78 -10.63 25.27 -6.01
C SER A 78 -11.75 24.51 -6.74
N ILE A 79 -12.85 24.18 -6.07
CA ILE A 79 -14.01 23.51 -6.68
C ILE A 79 -14.58 24.34 -7.84
N PHE A 80 -14.72 25.64 -7.65
CA PHE A 80 -15.19 26.55 -8.68
C PHE A 80 -14.30 26.53 -9.93
N LEU A 81 -13.00 26.68 -9.78
CA LEU A 81 -12.08 26.66 -10.92
C LEU A 81 -12.05 25.30 -11.62
N GLN A 82 -12.10 24.19 -10.88
CA GLN A 82 -12.21 22.85 -11.48
C GLN A 82 -13.48 22.71 -12.33
N GLN A 83 -14.62 23.24 -11.86
CA GLN A 83 -15.86 23.23 -12.65
C GLN A 83 -15.77 24.12 -13.88
N LYS A 84 -15.15 25.31 -13.78
CA LYS A 84 -14.92 26.20 -14.94
C LYS A 84 -13.96 25.57 -15.95
N LEU A 85 -12.92 24.86 -15.54
CA LEU A 85 -12.05 24.09 -16.45
C LEU A 85 -12.83 23.01 -17.20
N LYS A 86 -13.84 22.40 -16.58
CA LYS A 86 -14.67 21.39 -17.23
C LYS A 86 -15.71 22.03 -18.20
N SER A 87 -16.42 23.07 -17.79
CA SER A 87 -17.61 23.59 -18.47
C SER A 87 -17.46 25.00 -19.08
N GLY A 88 -16.35 25.70 -18.83
CA GLY A 88 -16.10 27.06 -19.31
C GLY A 88 -15.79 27.10 -20.81
N THR A 89 -15.78 28.33 -21.37
CA THR A 89 -15.35 28.56 -22.76
C THR A 89 -13.84 28.32 -22.91
N THR A 90 -13.37 28.16 -24.14
CA THR A 90 -11.94 27.96 -24.44
C THR A 90 -11.08 29.10 -23.88
N GLU A 91 -11.56 30.34 -24.02
CA GLU A 91 -10.88 31.55 -23.56
C GLU A 91 -10.80 31.58 -22.03
N GLN A 92 -11.90 31.17 -21.35
CA GLN A 92 -11.92 31.08 -19.90
C GLN A 92 -10.95 30.00 -19.39
N LYS A 93 -10.98 28.81 -20.01
CA LYS A 93 -10.03 27.72 -19.66
C LYS A 93 -8.60 28.17 -19.83
N PHE A 94 -8.30 28.81 -20.97
CA PHE A 94 -6.96 29.32 -21.24
C PHE A 94 -6.51 30.31 -20.17
N ALA A 95 -7.32 31.33 -19.87
CA ALA A 95 -7.02 32.36 -18.87
C ALA A 95 -6.87 31.81 -17.43
N ILE A 96 -7.70 30.82 -17.07
CA ILE A 96 -7.60 30.13 -15.78
C ILE A 96 -6.28 29.35 -15.67
N ILE A 97 -5.90 28.61 -16.72
CA ILE A 97 -4.66 27.82 -16.71
C ILE A 97 -3.44 28.74 -16.67
N GLU A 98 -3.45 29.88 -17.39
CA GLU A 98 -2.39 30.89 -17.29
C GLU A 98 -2.22 31.41 -15.85
N ALA A 99 -3.33 31.69 -15.15
CA ALA A 99 -3.28 32.09 -13.74
C ALA A 99 -2.71 30.98 -12.84
N ILE A 100 -3.03 29.70 -13.14
CA ILE A 100 -2.50 28.54 -12.42
C ILE A 100 -1.01 28.33 -12.69
N VAL A 101 -0.55 28.46 -13.94
CA VAL A 101 0.86 28.36 -14.31
C VAL A 101 1.71 29.34 -13.52
N GLY A 102 1.24 30.58 -13.33
CA GLY A 102 1.93 31.60 -12.53
C GLY A 102 2.19 31.22 -11.07
N LEU A 103 1.43 30.26 -10.51
CA LEU A 103 1.52 29.77 -9.14
C LEU A 103 1.61 28.23 -9.08
N ALA A 104 2.15 27.61 -10.13
CA ALA A 104 2.10 26.15 -10.30
C ALA A 104 2.67 25.39 -9.11
N TYR A 105 3.91 25.67 -8.70
CA TYR A 105 4.54 24.93 -7.60
C TYR A 105 3.80 25.10 -6.25
N PRO A 106 3.44 26.31 -5.77
CA PRO A 106 2.63 26.47 -4.56
C PRO A 106 1.29 25.71 -4.61
N LEU A 107 0.66 25.61 -5.78
CA LEU A 107 -0.58 24.85 -5.96
C LEU A 107 -0.33 23.34 -5.94
N MET A 108 0.79 22.85 -6.48
CA MET A 108 1.14 21.43 -6.49
C MET A 108 1.23 20.84 -5.09
N VAL A 109 1.77 21.60 -4.13
CA VAL A 109 1.91 21.19 -2.72
C VAL A 109 0.74 21.64 -1.84
N ASN A 110 -0.30 22.25 -2.41
CA ASN A 110 -1.47 22.70 -1.68
C ASN A 110 -2.57 21.61 -1.68
N ARG A 111 -3.23 21.43 -0.52
CA ARG A 111 -4.27 20.41 -0.33
C ARG A 111 -5.46 20.51 -1.28
N PHE A 112 -5.77 21.68 -1.80
CA PHE A 112 -6.85 21.92 -2.76
C PHE A 112 -6.33 22.31 -4.14
N GLY A 113 -5.16 22.92 -4.22
CA GLY A 113 -4.53 23.37 -5.44
C GLY A 113 -4.03 22.22 -6.32
N ASN A 114 -3.55 21.13 -5.73
CA ASN A 114 -3.04 19.98 -6.49
C ASN A 114 -4.05 19.42 -7.49
N PHE A 115 -5.35 19.39 -7.14
CA PHE A 115 -6.42 18.95 -8.04
C PHE A 115 -6.56 19.87 -9.26
N LEU A 116 -6.36 21.18 -9.09
CA LEU A 116 -6.41 22.11 -10.20
C LEU A 116 -5.26 21.87 -11.18
N VAL A 117 -4.05 21.69 -10.66
CA VAL A 117 -2.87 21.41 -11.50
C VAL A 117 -3.08 20.11 -12.28
N GLN A 118 -3.63 19.07 -11.63
CA GLN A 118 -3.96 17.82 -12.32
C GLN A 118 -5.00 18.05 -13.46
N ARG A 119 -6.01 18.92 -13.26
CA ARG A 119 -6.99 19.27 -14.30
C ARG A 119 -6.39 20.07 -15.47
N CYS A 120 -5.31 20.82 -15.23
CA CYS A 120 -4.63 21.52 -16.29
C CYS A 120 -4.00 20.56 -17.31
N PHE A 121 -3.54 19.39 -16.91
CA PHE A 121 -3.08 18.34 -17.83
C PHE A 121 -4.21 17.77 -18.71
N GLU A 122 -5.47 17.90 -18.29
CA GLU A 122 -6.62 17.41 -19.05
C GLU A 122 -7.22 18.45 -20.01
N HIS A 123 -7.06 19.72 -19.69
CA HIS A 123 -7.77 20.83 -20.38
C HIS A 123 -6.86 21.90 -20.94
N GLY A 124 -5.56 21.86 -20.67
CA GLY A 124 -4.57 22.82 -21.13
C GLY A 124 -4.19 22.62 -22.60
N THR A 125 -3.66 23.68 -23.20
CA THR A 125 -2.96 23.56 -24.50
C THR A 125 -1.61 22.86 -24.31
N PRO A 126 -1.01 22.33 -25.37
CA PRO A 126 0.33 21.72 -25.28
C PRO A 126 1.38 22.65 -24.65
N GLU A 127 1.32 23.96 -24.97
CA GLU A 127 2.23 24.96 -24.41
C GLU A 127 2.01 25.16 -22.90
N GLN A 128 0.75 25.15 -22.46
CA GLN A 128 0.39 25.27 -21.04
C GLN A 128 0.80 24.01 -20.26
N ILE A 129 0.60 22.83 -20.83
CA ILE A 129 1.06 21.56 -20.26
C ILE A 129 2.59 21.58 -20.12
N HIS A 130 3.29 22.04 -21.16
CA HIS A 130 4.75 22.18 -21.14
C HIS A 130 5.23 23.18 -20.06
N ALA A 131 4.53 24.30 -19.89
CA ALA A 131 4.85 25.28 -18.85
C ALA A 131 4.66 24.70 -17.42
N ILE A 132 3.60 23.92 -17.18
CA ILE A 132 3.36 23.23 -15.90
C ILE A 132 4.44 22.16 -15.67
N ALA A 133 4.79 21.38 -16.69
CA ALA A 133 5.87 20.40 -16.63
C ALA A 133 7.23 21.07 -16.34
N GLY A 134 7.47 22.26 -16.89
CA GLY A 134 8.63 23.08 -16.58
C GLY A 134 8.72 23.48 -15.10
N ALA A 135 7.59 23.71 -14.44
CA ALA A 135 7.56 23.98 -13.00
C ALA A 135 7.80 22.72 -12.14
N ILE A 136 7.57 21.53 -12.69
CA ILE A 136 7.89 20.24 -12.04
C ILE A 136 9.38 19.93 -12.17
N LYS A 137 9.99 20.25 -13.31
CA LYS A 137 11.41 19.99 -13.58
C LYS A 137 12.30 20.67 -12.53
N GLY A 138 13.23 19.93 -11.96
CA GLY A 138 14.06 20.36 -10.83
C GLY A 138 13.40 20.22 -9.45
N ASN A 139 12.11 19.86 -9.42
CA ASN A 139 11.33 19.69 -8.19
C ASN A 139 10.70 18.29 -8.06
N VAL A 140 11.02 17.35 -8.96
CA VAL A 140 10.39 16.02 -8.97
C VAL A 140 10.58 15.30 -7.64
N LEU A 141 11.79 15.33 -7.06
CA LEU A 141 12.08 14.70 -5.77
C LEU A 141 11.25 15.30 -4.63
N SER A 142 11.20 16.64 -4.52
CA SER A 142 10.43 17.30 -3.47
C SER A 142 8.94 17.07 -3.63
N LEU A 143 8.42 17.12 -4.85
CA LEU A 143 7.02 16.84 -5.14
C LEU A 143 6.66 15.36 -4.92
N ALA A 144 7.52 14.42 -5.31
CA ALA A 144 7.28 13.00 -5.08
C ALA A 144 7.18 12.66 -3.57
N MET A 145 7.94 13.34 -2.73
CA MET A 145 7.92 13.16 -1.28
C MET A 145 6.87 14.03 -0.57
N ASP A 146 6.15 14.90 -1.26
CA ASP A 146 5.05 15.68 -0.72
C ASP A 146 3.71 14.95 -0.79
N SER A 147 2.86 15.13 0.22
CA SER A 147 1.57 14.43 0.35
C SER A 147 0.56 14.76 -0.77
N PHE A 148 0.71 15.89 -1.44
CA PHE A 148 -0.15 16.36 -2.52
C PHE A 148 0.60 16.39 -3.85
N GLY A 149 1.87 16.78 -3.83
CA GLY A 149 2.74 16.86 -4.99
C GLY A 149 2.94 15.51 -5.68
N CYS A 150 2.98 14.40 -4.94
CA CYS A 150 3.11 13.07 -5.50
C CYS A 150 2.00 12.73 -6.51
N HIS A 151 0.76 13.19 -6.28
CA HIS A 151 -0.35 13.01 -7.22
C HIS A 151 -0.18 13.83 -8.50
N VAL A 152 0.41 15.02 -8.39
CA VAL A 152 0.71 15.86 -9.55
C VAL A 152 1.81 15.22 -10.41
N VAL A 153 2.87 14.69 -9.79
CA VAL A 153 3.94 13.97 -10.51
C VAL A 153 3.39 12.75 -11.24
N GLN A 154 2.55 11.93 -10.58
CA GLN A 154 1.90 10.78 -11.21
C GLN A 154 1.07 11.20 -12.43
N LYS A 155 0.24 12.27 -12.30
CA LYS A 155 -0.57 12.78 -13.39
C LYS A 155 0.28 13.34 -14.53
N ALA A 156 1.37 14.04 -14.22
CA ALA A 156 2.30 14.56 -15.23
C ALA A 156 2.92 13.43 -16.06
N LEU A 157 3.39 12.35 -15.39
CA LEU A 157 3.98 11.18 -16.07
C LEU A 157 3.02 10.52 -17.09
N ASP A 158 1.71 10.64 -16.90
CA ASP A 158 0.72 10.13 -17.87
C ASP A 158 0.49 11.06 -19.06
N CYS A 159 0.76 12.37 -18.91
CA CYS A 159 0.25 13.38 -19.83
C CYS A 159 1.34 14.12 -20.62
N VAL A 160 2.59 14.08 -20.16
CA VAL A 160 3.71 14.76 -20.83
C VAL A 160 4.31 13.88 -21.94
N ASP A 161 5.02 14.52 -22.87
CA ASP A 161 5.77 13.81 -23.90
C ASP A 161 6.91 12.95 -23.31
N GLU A 162 7.41 11.99 -24.09
CA GLU A 162 8.41 11.03 -23.63
C GLU A 162 9.72 11.67 -23.18
N THR A 163 10.12 12.79 -23.78
CA THR A 163 11.37 13.45 -23.43
C THR A 163 11.28 14.10 -22.06
N VAL A 164 10.19 14.78 -21.77
CA VAL A 164 9.91 15.37 -20.45
C VAL A 164 9.69 14.28 -19.42
N LYS A 165 8.98 13.21 -19.78
CA LYS A 165 8.79 12.02 -18.92
C LYS A 165 10.13 11.41 -18.53
N ALA A 166 11.03 11.19 -19.48
CA ALA A 166 12.37 10.66 -19.24
C ALA A 166 13.20 11.58 -18.31
N ASP A 167 13.15 12.90 -18.52
CA ASP A 167 13.82 13.89 -17.64
C ASP A 167 13.31 13.78 -16.19
N MET A 168 11.99 13.68 -15.98
CA MET A 168 11.38 13.53 -14.66
C MET A 168 11.82 12.22 -13.99
N VAL A 169 11.84 11.13 -14.74
CA VAL A 169 12.29 9.82 -14.25
C VAL A 169 13.77 9.88 -13.84
N MET A 170 14.63 10.46 -14.69
CA MET A 170 16.06 10.61 -14.38
C MET A 170 16.31 11.46 -13.14
N GLU A 171 15.46 12.44 -12.86
CA GLU A 171 15.54 13.21 -11.62
C GLU A 171 15.17 12.37 -10.39
N LEU A 172 14.13 11.53 -10.47
CA LEU A 172 13.74 10.62 -9.39
C LEU A 172 14.83 9.59 -9.09
N LEU A 173 15.51 9.07 -10.12
CA LEU A 173 16.59 8.10 -10.01
C LEU A 173 17.85 8.62 -9.28
N ARG A 174 17.98 9.91 -9.03
CA ARG A 174 19.11 10.46 -8.26
C ARG A 174 19.08 10.07 -6.77
N ARG A 175 17.92 9.70 -6.24
CA ARG A 175 17.76 9.35 -4.81
C ARG A 175 16.81 8.14 -4.65
N VAL A 176 17.16 7.04 -5.28
CA VAL A 176 16.35 5.80 -5.29
C VAL A 176 16.09 5.30 -3.88
N ALA A 177 17.14 5.09 -3.06
CA ALA A 177 17.02 4.50 -1.73
C ALA A 177 16.10 5.32 -0.80
N ASP A 178 16.15 6.65 -0.88
CA ASP A 178 15.32 7.52 -0.04
C ASP A 178 13.85 7.53 -0.48
N THR A 179 13.61 7.48 -1.79
CA THR A 179 12.28 7.65 -2.36
C THR A 179 11.48 6.35 -2.43
N VAL A 180 12.13 5.21 -2.66
CA VAL A 180 11.48 3.88 -2.71
C VAL A 180 10.80 3.53 -1.38
N MET A 181 11.41 3.89 -0.25
CA MET A 181 10.86 3.64 1.08
C MET A 181 10.01 4.79 1.61
N HIS A 182 9.87 5.89 0.85
CA HIS A 182 9.13 7.05 1.31
C HIS A 182 7.62 6.89 1.11
N ARG A 183 6.84 7.19 2.15
CA ARG A 183 5.38 6.94 2.21
C ARG A 183 4.55 7.55 1.09
N TYR A 184 5.00 8.62 0.44
CA TYR A 184 4.29 9.25 -0.67
C TYR A 184 4.96 8.93 -2.02
N ALA A 185 6.29 8.91 -2.05
CA ALA A 185 7.02 8.64 -3.28
C ALA A 185 6.84 7.20 -3.79
N CYS A 186 6.50 6.24 -2.91
CA CYS A 186 6.18 4.87 -3.33
C CYS A 186 5.06 4.83 -4.40
N HIS A 187 4.10 5.75 -4.35
CA HIS A 187 3.04 5.83 -5.37
C HIS A 187 3.56 6.33 -6.73
N VAL A 188 4.58 7.20 -6.70
CA VAL A 188 5.27 7.61 -7.93
C VAL A 188 6.08 6.44 -8.51
N TRP A 189 6.73 5.64 -7.67
CA TRP A 189 7.44 4.43 -8.08
C TRP A 189 6.51 3.38 -8.68
N GLN A 190 5.35 3.12 -8.04
CA GLN A 190 4.33 2.24 -8.60
C GLN A 190 3.91 2.71 -9.99
N LYS A 191 3.60 4.00 -10.12
CA LYS A 191 3.24 4.60 -11.41
C LYS A 191 4.35 4.46 -12.45
N LEU A 192 5.61 4.63 -12.04
CA LEU A 192 6.76 4.54 -12.92
C LEU A 192 6.91 3.14 -13.56
N PHE A 193 6.69 2.06 -12.80
CA PHE A 193 6.78 0.70 -13.32
C PHE A 193 5.58 0.31 -14.21
N GLU A 194 4.45 1.02 -14.09
CA GLU A 194 3.27 0.86 -14.95
C GLU A 194 3.36 1.64 -16.26
N LEU A 195 4.32 2.58 -16.39
CA LEU A 195 4.44 3.44 -17.56
C LEU A 195 4.73 2.63 -18.83
N ARG A 196 4.01 2.97 -19.88
CA ARG A 196 4.29 2.49 -21.23
C ARG A 196 5.09 3.54 -21.97
N TRP A 197 6.03 3.07 -22.76
CA TRP A 197 6.92 3.89 -23.57
C TRP A 197 6.69 3.54 -25.04
N ASP A 198 6.55 4.56 -25.88
CA ASP A 198 6.40 4.37 -27.31
C ASP A 198 7.76 4.10 -27.99
N GLY A 199 8.84 4.61 -27.38
CA GLY A 199 10.23 4.42 -27.80
C GLY A 199 11.00 3.47 -26.89
N THR A 200 12.33 3.61 -26.86
CA THR A 200 13.19 2.86 -25.93
C THR A 200 13.10 3.46 -24.53
N PRO A 201 12.61 2.71 -23.54
CA PRO A 201 12.51 3.20 -22.17
C PRO A 201 13.90 3.51 -21.60
N PRO A 202 14.01 4.46 -20.66
CA PRO A 202 15.20 4.61 -19.84
C PRO A 202 15.51 3.29 -19.09
N ALA A 203 16.80 3.00 -18.88
CA ALA A 203 17.23 1.79 -18.16
C ALA A 203 16.96 1.89 -16.65
N ILE A 204 15.68 2.10 -16.28
CA ILE A 204 15.22 2.41 -14.91
C ILE A 204 15.71 1.35 -13.93
N MET A 205 15.44 0.08 -14.23
CA MET A 205 15.79 -1.02 -13.33
C MET A 205 17.28 -1.23 -13.20
N GLN A 206 18.07 -0.86 -14.19
CA GLN A 206 19.53 -0.89 -14.07
C GLN A 206 20.01 0.06 -12.96
N TYR A 207 19.52 1.30 -12.94
CA TYR A 207 19.83 2.28 -11.87
C TYR A 207 19.28 1.83 -10.51
N VAL A 208 18.04 1.35 -10.48
CA VAL A 208 17.41 0.87 -9.24
C VAL A 208 18.17 -0.30 -8.65
N ASN A 209 18.57 -1.29 -9.45
CA ASN A 209 19.35 -2.44 -9.01
C ASN A 209 20.76 -2.06 -8.56
N GLN A 210 21.36 -1.06 -9.18
CA GLN A 210 22.68 -0.55 -8.78
C GLN A 210 22.60 0.12 -7.40
N GLU A 211 21.64 1.01 -7.18
CA GLU A 211 21.48 1.78 -5.94
C GLU A 211 20.95 0.93 -4.77
N LEU A 212 20.12 -0.08 -5.04
CA LEU A 212 19.53 -0.95 -4.01
C LEU A 212 20.25 -2.29 -3.83
N ARG A 213 21.40 -2.47 -4.44
CA ARG A 213 22.20 -3.70 -4.31
C ARG A 213 22.54 -3.98 -2.84
N GLY A 214 22.13 -5.14 -2.33
CA GLY A 214 22.29 -5.52 -0.92
C GLY A 214 21.31 -4.85 0.04
N MET A 215 20.34 -4.08 -0.48
CA MET A 215 19.30 -3.40 0.32
C MET A 215 17.89 -3.95 0.07
N TRP A 216 17.70 -4.87 -0.86
CA TRP A 216 16.38 -5.39 -1.20
C TRP A 216 15.67 -6.06 -0.01
N THR A 217 16.43 -6.70 0.88
CA THR A 217 15.89 -7.23 2.14
C THR A 217 15.29 -6.12 3.00
N GLN A 218 15.99 -4.99 3.17
CA GLN A 218 15.50 -3.85 3.94
C GLN A 218 14.28 -3.22 3.28
N VAL A 219 14.30 -3.07 1.96
CA VAL A 219 13.16 -2.55 1.17
C VAL A 219 11.95 -3.47 1.34
N ALA A 220 12.11 -4.77 1.20
CA ALA A 220 11.03 -5.75 1.36
C ALA A 220 10.42 -5.77 2.78
N LEU A 221 11.20 -5.47 3.80
CA LEU A 221 10.74 -5.38 5.19
C LEU A 221 10.02 -4.07 5.51
N GLY A 222 10.17 -3.04 4.68
CA GLY A 222 9.54 -1.74 4.86
C GLY A 222 8.06 -1.73 4.45
N GLU A 223 7.24 -0.92 5.13
CA GLU A 223 5.81 -0.75 4.82
C GLU A 223 5.57 -0.40 3.35
N THR A 224 6.20 0.65 2.89
CA THR A 224 6.08 1.13 1.51
C THR A 224 6.98 0.36 0.54
N GLY A 225 8.18 -0.01 0.98
CA GLY A 225 9.12 -0.77 0.17
C GLY A 225 8.59 -2.13 -0.27
N SER A 226 7.86 -2.84 0.62
CA SER A 226 7.23 -4.11 0.28
C SER A 226 6.23 -3.99 -0.89
N LEU A 227 5.50 -2.89 -0.97
CA LEU A 227 4.58 -2.61 -2.08
C LEU A 227 5.34 -2.34 -3.39
N VAL A 228 6.47 -1.62 -3.30
CA VAL A 228 7.33 -1.37 -4.47
C VAL A 228 7.94 -2.67 -5.00
N VAL A 229 8.41 -3.55 -4.11
CA VAL A 229 8.94 -4.87 -4.52
C VAL A 229 7.87 -5.71 -5.22
N GLN A 230 6.65 -5.77 -4.68
CA GLN A 230 5.55 -6.49 -5.32
C GLN A 230 5.23 -5.91 -6.70
N ASN A 231 5.23 -4.59 -6.83
CA ASN A 231 4.97 -3.91 -8.10
C ASN A 231 6.09 -4.16 -9.14
N ILE A 232 7.36 -4.26 -8.71
CA ILE A 232 8.47 -4.68 -9.57
C ILE A 232 8.24 -6.11 -10.08
N PHE A 233 7.81 -7.03 -9.20
CA PHE A 233 7.55 -8.42 -9.59
C PHE A 233 6.43 -8.53 -10.63
N GLU A 234 5.42 -7.66 -10.56
CA GLU A 234 4.28 -7.65 -11.49
C GLU A 234 4.61 -7.00 -12.85
N ASN A 235 5.36 -5.90 -12.85
CA ASN A 235 5.42 -5.02 -14.02
C ASN A 235 6.78 -5.00 -14.73
N CYS A 236 7.86 -5.43 -14.10
CA CYS A 236 9.19 -5.42 -14.73
C CYS A 236 9.46 -6.73 -15.48
N VAL A 237 10.28 -6.64 -16.53
CA VAL A 237 10.73 -7.82 -17.29
C VAL A 237 11.65 -8.69 -16.43
N GLU A 238 11.75 -9.97 -16.79
CA GLU A 238 12.41 -10.99 -15.96
C GLU A 238 13.88 -10.67 -15.66
N GLU A 239 14.61 -10.21 -16.65
CA GLU A 239 16.03 -9.86 -16.50
C GLU A 239 16.23 -8.71 -15.50
N ASP A 240 15.33 -7.74 -15.52
CA ASP A 240 15.39 -6.53 -14.70
C ASP A 240 15.06 -6.80 -13.22
N LYS A 241 14.09 -7.68 -12.96
CA LYS A 241 13.67 -8.00 -11.59
C LYS A 241 14.52 -9.07 -10.92
N ARG A 242 15.36 -9.80 -11.68
CA ARG A 242 16.15 -10.93 -11.20
C ARG A 242 17.04 -10.60 -9.99
N PRO A 243 17.80 -9.48 -9.94
CA PRO A 243 18.62 -9.15 -8.77
C PRO A 243 17.81 -8.98 -7.49
N CYS A 244 16.59 -8.40 -7.59
CA CYS A 244 15.67 -8.23 -6.46
C CYS A 244 15.15 -9.60 -5.98
N ILE A 245 14.71 -10.46 -6.91
CA ILE A 245 14.20 -11.81 -6.60
C ILE A 245 15.25 -12.64 -5.89
N GLU A 246 16.47 -12.67 -6.42
CA GLU A 246 17.57 -13.47 -5.82
C GLU A 246 17.89 -13.03 -4.40
N GLU A 247 17.94 -11.73 -4.14
CA GLU A 247 18.20 -11.23 -2.78
C GLU A 247 17.03 -11.51 -1.84
N VAL A 248 15.78 -11.42 -2.32
CA VAL A 248 14.57 -11.75 -1.54
C VAL A 248 14.58 -13.25 -1.17
N ILE A 249 14.87 -14.14 -2.13
CA ILE A 249 14.93 -15.59 -1.87
C ILE A 249 16.09 -15.92 -0.91
N ALA A 250 17.26 -15.32 -1.09
CA ALA A 250 18.41 -15.54 -0.23
C ALA A 250 18.15 -15.15 1.24
N ASN A 251 17.25 -14.19 1.48
CA ASN A 251 16.92 -13.67 2.81
C ASN A 251 15.49 -13.96 3.24
N MET A 252 14.86 -14.96 2.63
CA MET A 252 13.44 -15.24 2.78
C MET A 252 13.03 -15.50 4.23
N ASP A 253 13.86 -16.14 5.05
CA ASP A 253 13.51 -16.40 6.46
C ASP A 253 13.23 -15.11 7.25
N VAL A 254 14.08 -14.10 7.06
CA VAL A 254 13.89 -12.78 7.69
C VAL A 254 12.69 -12.06 7.11
N ILE A 255 12.53 -12.09 5.79
CA ILE A 255 11.47 -11.39 5.09
C ILE A 255 10.09 -11.99 5.44
N ALA A 256 9.96 -13.31 5.48
CA ALA A 256 8.72 -14.00 5.81
C ALA A 256 8.21 -13.69 7.24
N ARG A 257 9.14 -13.44 8.18
CA ARG A 257 8.82 -13.05 9.57
C ARG A 257 8.60 -11.56 9.75
N GLY A 258 8.81 -10.77 8.69
CA GLY A 258 8.57 -9.33 8.70
C GLY A 258 7.09 -8.99 8.62
N GLN A 259 6.65 -7.96 9.37
CA GLN A 259 5.27 -7.47 9.34
C GLN A 259 4.80 -7.13 7.92
N TRP A 260 5.66 -6.58 7.09
CA TRP A 260 5.37 -6.20 5.70
C TRP A 260 6.00 -7.18 4.70
N GLY A 261 7.16 -7.75 5.03
CA GLY A 261 7.89 -8.66 4.16
C GLY A 261 7.13 -9.94 3.83
N ASN A 262 6.31 -10.45 4.77
CA ASN A 262 5.50 -11.65 4.51
C ASN A 262 4.58 -11.51 3.27
N TRP A 263 4.14 -10.29 2.94
CA TRP A 263 3.35 -10.02 1.76
C TRP A 263 4.14 -10.21 0.46
N VAL A 264 5.44 -9.85 0.47
CA VAL A 264 6.33 -10.07 -0.68
C VAL A 264 6.47 -11.56 -0.97
N VAL A 265 6.66 -12.37 0.09
CA VAL A 265 6.76 -13.84 -0.05
C VAL A 265 5.43 -14.45 -0.52
N GLN A 266 4.31 -13.99 0.04
CA GLN A 266 2.99 -14.44 -0.41
C GLN A 266 2.74 -14.10 -1.89
N HIS A 267 3.15 -12.91 -2.33
CA HIS A 267 3.04 -12.48 -3.72
C HIS A 267 3.88 -13.37 -4.65
N MET A 268 5.10 -13.72 -4.24
CA MET A 268 5.98 -14.62 -5.01
C MET A 268 5.38 -16.02 -5.18
N ILE A 269 4.70 -16.56 -4.16
CA ILE A 269 4.03 -17.86 -4.25
C ILE A 269 2.85 -17.81 -5.24
N GLU A 270 2.12 -16.69 -5.27
CA GLU A 270 0.87 -16.58 -6.04
C GLU A 270 1.11 -16.17 -7.50
N HIS A 271 2.08 -15.33 -7.74
CA HIS A 271 2.29 -14.65 -9.03
C HIS A 271 3.72 -14.78 -9.57
N GLY A 272 4.62 -15.43 -8.84
CA GLY A 272 6.00 -15.63 -9.27
C GLY A 272 6.11 -16.63 -10.44
N GLU A 273 7.21 -16.55 -11.18
CA GLU A 273 7.55 -17.57 -12.16
C GLU A 273 7.65 -18.95 -11.49
N PRO A 274 7.29 -20.04 -12.17
CA PRO A 274 7.23 -21.38 -11.57
C PRO A 274 8.50 -21.80 -10.84
N ASP A 275 9.68 -21.47 -11.39
CA ASP A 275 10.97 -21.81 -10.77
C ASP A 275 11.20 -21.05 -9.46
N ASP A 276 10.88 -19.77 -9.42
CA ASP A 276 11.02 -18.93 -8.22
C ASP A 276 9.99 -19.28 -7.15
N ALA A 277 8.75 -19.52 -7.56
CA ALA A 277 7.70 -20.01 -6.67
C ALA A 277 8.08 -21.38 -6.08
N GLY A 278 8.66 -22.28 -6.87
CA GLY A 278 9.18 -23.58 -6.42
C GLY A 278 10.30 -23.44 -5.40
N ARG A 279 11.28 -22.59 -5.67
CA ARG A 279 12.39 -22.29 -4.72
C ARG A 279 11.85 -21.69 -3.42
N ALA A 280 10.88 -20.79 -3.50
CA ALA A 280 10.22 -20.21 -2.34
C ALA A 280 9.48 -21.27 -1.52
N LEU A 281 8.72 -22.16 -2.17
CA LEU A 281 8.03 -23.25 -1.51
C LEU A 281 8.98 -24.23 -0.82
N ASP A 282 10.12 -24.57 -1.42
CA ASP A 282 11.15 -25.40 -0.79
C ASP A 282 11.66 -24.79 0.52
N LEU A 283 11.94 -23.49 0.52
CA LEU A 283 12.40 -22.77 1.73
C LEU A 283 11.29 -22.68 2.80
N ILE A 284 10.05 -22.46 2.39
CA ILE A 284 8.89 -22.41 3.30
C ILE A 284 8.68 -23.77 3.96
N ILE A 285 8.74 -24.85 3.19
CA ILE A 285 8.60 -26.22 3.71
C ILE A 285 9.78 -26.62 4.58
N ALA A 286 11.01 -26.22 4.25
CA ALA A 286 12.16 -26.41 5.11
C ALA A 286 11.95 -25.80 6.51
N ASN A 287 11.29 -24.65 6.58
CA ASN A 287 10.97 -23.88 7.80
C ASN A 287 9.55 -24.10 8.32
N ALA A 288 8.82 -25.09 7.82
CA ALA A 288 7.39 -25.29 8.05
C ALA A 288 6.96 -25.17 9.53
N VAL A 289 7.69 -25.81 10.44
CA VAL A 289 7.36 -25.83 11.88
C VAL A 289 7.50 -24.43 12.50
N SER A 290 8.62 -23.75 12.24
CA SER A 290 8.90 -22.45 12.83
C SER A 290 8.03 -21.34 12.23
N TYR A 291 7.70 -21.43 10.94
CA TYR A 291 6.81 -20.48 10.28
C TYR A 291 5.37 -20.64 10.76
N SER A 292 4.93 -21.88 10.98
CA SER A 292 3.55 -22.13 11.41
C SER A 292 3.19 -21.51 12.76
N THR A 293 4.16 -21.27 13.65
CA THR A 293 3.95 -20.66 14.97
C THR A 293 4.37 -19.18 15.04
N ASP A 294 4.87 -18.64 13.95
CA ASP A 294 5.25 -17.23 13.86
C ASP A 294 4.04 -16.35 13.49
N GLN A 295 3.97 -15.14 14.06
CA GLN A 295 2.86 -14.21 13.86
C GLN A 295 2.66 -13.84 12.39
N PHE A 296 3.74 -13.62 11.63
CA PHE A 296 3.70 -13.16 10.24
C PHE A 296 3.97 -14.29 9.25
N ALA A 297 4.97 -15.13 9.51
CA ALA A 297 5.29 -16.24 8.63
C ALA A 297 4.17 -17.29 8.55
N SER A 298 3.31 -17.41 9.56
CA SER A 298 2.10 -18.25 9.49
C SER A 298 1.16 -17.84 8.35
N LYS A 299 1.16 -16.56 7.94
CA LYS A 299 0.39 -16.08 6.78
C LYS A 299 0.97 -16.58 5.47
N VAL A 300 2.28 -16.76 5.39
CA VAL A 300 2.95 -17.38 4.24
C VAL A 300 2.54 -18.86 4.12
N ILE A 301 2.53 -19.60 5.24
CA ILE A 301 2.02 -20.98 5.26
C ILE A 301 0.53 -21.02 4.85
N GLU A 302 -0.28 -20.11 5.38
CA GLU A 302 -1.72 -20.02 5.02
C GLU A 302 -1.89 -19.81 3.49
N LYS A 303 -1.08 -18.93 2.90
CA LYS A 303 -1.10 -18.67 1.44
C LYS A 303 -0.68 -19.92 0.66
N MET A 304 0.40 -20.58 1.05
CA MET A 304 0.83 -21.84 0.46
C MET A 304 -0.29 -22.88 0.48
N LEU A 305 -0.94 -23.10 1.63
CA LEU A 305 -2.04 -24.06 1.76
C LEU A 305 -3.25 -23.76 0.86
N LYS A 306 -3.44 -22.47 0.48
CA LYS A 306 -4.56 -22.03 -0.37
C LYS A 306 -4.27 -22.09 -1.87
N CYS A 307 -3.03 -21.83 -2.26
CA CYS A 307 -2.67 -21.58 -3.66
C CYS A 307 -1.79 -22.67 -4.27
N SER A 308 -1.11 -23.49 -3.45
CA SER A 308 -0.20 -24.52 -3.96
C SER A 308 -0.92 -25.82 -4.31
N PRO A 309 -0.33 -26.65 -5.19
CA PRO A 309 -0.82 -27.97 -5.51
C PRO A 309 -0.90 -28.90 -4.28
N PRO A 310 -1.75 -29.93 -4.29
CA PRO A 310 -1.90 -30.86 -3.17
C PRO A 310 -0.60 -31.51 -2.72
N GLU A 311 0.34 -31.74 -3.61
CA GLU A 311 1.65 -32.34 -3.36
C GLU A 311 2.49 -31.48 -2.40
N GLU A 312 2.40 -30.16 -2.49
CA GLU A 312 3.10 -29.24 -1.59
C GLU A 312 2.48 -29.27 -0.18
N VAL A 313 1.16 -29.44 -0.12
CA VAL A 313 0.46 -29.64 1.15
C VAL A 313 0.91 -30.97 1.79
N ASP A 314 1.09 -32.05 0.99
CA ASP A 314 1.60 -33.33 1.49
C ASP A 314 3.03 -33.19 2.02
N ARG A 315 3.92 -32.47 1.32
CA ARG A 315 5.28 -32.17 1.79
C ARG A 315 5.26 -31.42 3.12
N TYR A 316 4.38 -30.44 3.26
CA TYR A 316 4.19 -29.71 4.51
C TYR A 316 3.71 -30.64 5.63
N LEU A 317 2.71 -31.49 5.36
CA LEU A 317 2.18 -32.44 6.33
C LEU A 317 3.23 -33.45 6.80
N VAL A 318 4.07 -33.96 5.90
CA VAL A 318 5.22 -34.80 6.26
C VAL A 318 6.11 -34.10 7.29
N LYS A 319 6.46 -32.83 7.07
CA LYS A 319 7.33 -32.07 7.98
C LYS A 319 6.73 -31.84 9.37
N ILE A 320 5.44 -31.55 9.46
CA ILE A 320 4.79 -31.25 10.75
C ILE A 320 4.33 -32.52 11.50
N CYS A 321 4.13 -33.64 10.79
CA CYS A 321 3.76 -34.92 11.38
C CYS A 321 4.98 -35.79 11.73
N ASP A 322 6.17 -35.39 11.33
CA ASP A 322 7.42 -36.14 11.61
C ASP A 322 7.77 -36.06 13.09
N GLY A 323 7.72 -37.24 13.76
CA GLY A 323 8.09 -37.39 15.17
C GLY A 323 9.60 -37.55 15.30
N ARG A 324 10.26 -36.60 15.93
CA ARG A 324 11.67 -36.76 16.31
C ARG A 324 11.80 -37.52 17.65
N PRO A 325 12.76 -38.46 17.77
CA PRO A 325 12.97 -39.23 19.01
C PRO A 325 13.21 -38.37 20.26
N GLU A 326 13.74 -37.17 20.04
CA GLU A 326 14.13 -36.20 21.06
C GLU A 326 12.96 -35.34 21.57
N ARG A 327 11.80 -35.40 20.89
CA ARG A 327 10.62 -34.59 21.25
C ARG A 327 9.45 -35.48 21.62
N PRO A 328 8.84 -35.27 22.79
CA PRO A 328 7.69 -36.09 23.25
C PRO A 328 6.41 -35.81 22.44
N ARG A 329 6.38 -34.71 21.64
CA ARG A 329 5.26 -34.33 20.79
C ARG A 329 5.72 -34.07 19.38
N ILE A 330 4.91 -34.46 18.41
CA ILE A 330 5.11 -34.09 17.02
C ILE A 330 4.80 -32.59 16.82
N PRO A 331 5.47 -31.91 15.88
CA PRO A 331 5.27 -30.47 15.62
C PRO A 331 3.81 -30.07 15.38
N LEU A 332 3.03 -30.90 14.71
CA LEU A 332 1.59 -30.68 14.47
C LEU A 332 0.81 -30.34 15.74
N ILE A 333 1.14 -30.97 16.88
CA ILE A 333 0.42 -30.75 18.14
C ILE A 333 0.82 -29.40 18.76
N ASP A 334 2.07 -29.02 18.63
CA ASP A 334 2.54 -27.70 19.06
C ASP A 334 1.89 -26.60 18.21
N ILE A 335 1.85 -26.76 16.88
CA ILE A 335 1.18 -25.85 15.93
C ILE A 335 -0.32 -25.76 16.25
N ALA A 336 -1.00 -26.89 16.47
CA ALA A 336 -2.43 -26.90 16.80
C ALA A 336 -2.74 -26.19 18.14
N SER A 337 -1.77 -26.15 19.06
CA SER A 337 -1.89 -25.49 20.38
C SER A 337 -1.42 -24.03 20.37
N ASP A 338 -0.84 -23.55 19.29
CA ASP A 338 -0.28 -22.20 19.14
C ASP A 338 -1.33 -21.15 18.76
N ALA A 339 -1.10 -19.90 19.13
CA ALA A 339 -2.02 -18.79 18.87
C ALA A 339 -2.22 -18.51 17.37
N HIS A 340 -1.19 -18.70 16.56
CA HIS A 340 -1.19 -18.47 15.13
C HIS A 340 -1.37 -19.77 14.35
N GLY A 341 -0.66 -20.82 14.77
CA GLY A 341 -0.64 -22.11 14.08
C GLY A 341 -1.97 -22.85 14.10
N ASN A 342 -2.78 -22.70 15.13
CA ASN A 342 -4.06 -23.40 15.24
C ASN A 342 -4.98 -23.16 14.02
N TYR A 343 -4.95 -21.96 13.43
CA TYR A 343 -5.76 -21.62 12.26
C TYR A 343 -5.35 -22.44 11.02
N LEU A 344 -4.05 -22.71 10.86
CA LEU A 344 -3.55 -23.53 9.76
C LEU A 344 -4.08 -24.96 9.85
N ILE A 345 -4.05 -25.55 11.04
CA ILE A 345 -4.56 -26.90 11.27
C ILE A 345 -6.08 -26.95 11.08
N GLN A 346 -6.82 -25.93 11.55
CA GLN A 346 -8.25 -25.81 11.28
C GLN A 346 -8.54 -25.69 9.77
N TYR A 347 -7.72 -24.92 9.04
CA TYR A 347 -7.86 -24.78 7.59
C TYR A 347 -7.70 -26.14 6.89
N ILE A 348 -6.65 -26.91 7.21
CA ILE A 348 -6.41 -28.24 6.65
C ILE A 348 -7.56 -29.18 6.93
N LEU A 349 -8.02 -29.27 8.20
CA LEU A 349 -9.13 -30.13 8.60
C LEU A 349 -10.46 -29.79 7.88
N ASN A 350 -10.66 -28.55 7.46
CA ASN A 350 -11.87 -28.12 6.78
C ASN A 350 -11.76 -28.23 5.23
N ASN A 351 -10.59 -27.92 4.66
CA ASN A 351 -10.47 -27.64 3.22
C ASN A 351 -9.56 -28.62 2.44
N ALA A 352 -8.66 -29.35 3.09
CA ALA A 352 -7.74 -30.25 2.42
C ALA A 352 -8.46 -31.50 1.86
N SER A 353 -7.74 -32.34 1.12
CA SER A 353 -8.26 -33.64 0.64
C SER A 353 -8.64 -34.57 1.80
N ASN A 354 -9.52 -35.53 1.56
CA ASN A 354 -9.93 -36.48 2.61
C ASN A 354 -8.73 -37.25 3.17
N ALA A 355 -7.77 -37.66 2.32
CA ALA A 355 -6.56 -38.34 2.78
C ALA A 355 -5.72 -37.49 3.72
N GLN A 356 -5.55 -36.20 3.40
CA GLN A 356 -4.83 -35.24 4.25
C GLN A 356 -5.56 -34.96 5.56
N LYS A 357 -6.90 -34.82 5.50
CA LYS A 357 -7.74 -34.66 6.72
C LYS A 357 -7.63 -35.87 7.63
N ASP A 358 -7.72 -37.07 7.07
CA ASP A 358 -7.63 -38.34 7.82
C ASP A 358 -6.27 -38.49 8.51
N LEU A 359 -5.17 -38.13 7.78
CA LEU A 359 -3.82 -38.12 8.35
C LEU A 359 -3.74 -37.20 9.56
N VAL A 360 -4.15 -35.93 9.41
CA VAL A 360 -4.10 -34.93 10.48
C VAL A 360 -5.02 -35.33 11.66
N ALA A 361 -6.25 -35.79 11.36
CA ALA A 361 -7.20 -36.23 12.39
C ALA A 361 -6.70 -37.44 13.16
N ALA A 362 -6.04 -38.41 12.50
CA ALA A 362 -5.45 -39.56 13.16
C ALA A 362 -4.32 -39.18 14.12
N GLN A 363 -3.48 -38.21 13.77
CA GLN A 363 -2.42 -37.71 14.63
C GLN A 363 -2.99 -36.93 15.84
N ILE A 364 -3.92 -36.02 15.58
CA ILE A 364 -4.59 -35.23 16.63
C ILE A 364 -5.26 -36.14 17.64
N LYS A 365 -5.89 -37.22 17.19
CA LYS A 365 -6.58 -38.20 18.09
C LYS A 365 -5.64 -38.79 19.16
N LYS A 366 -4.39 -39.08 18.82
CA LYS A 366 -3.40 -39.60 19.76
C LYS A 366 -3.09 -38.62 20.91
N HIS A 367 -3.31 -37.33 20.70
CA HIS A 367 -2.98 -36.26 21.61
C HIS A 367 -4.20 -35.45 22.12
N MET A 368 -5.40 -36.02 21.97
CA MET A 368 -6.68 -35.35 22.23
C MET A 368 -6.79 -34.73 23.63
N VAL A 369 -6.31 -35.43 24.66
CA VAL A 369 -6.34 -34.93 26.04
C VAL A 369 -5.52 -33.64 26.20
N SER A 370 -4.33 -33.64 25.63
CA SER A 370 -3.43 -32.46 25.66
C SER A 370 -4.05 -31.26 24.90
N LEU A 371 -4.67 -31.50 23.75
CA LEU A 371 -5.27 -30.45 22.93
C LEU A 371 -6.54 -29.87 23.55
N ARG A 372 -7.40 -30.70 24.16
CA ARG A 372 -8.61 -30.20 24.84
C ARG A 372 -8.29 -29.29 26.03
N GLY A 373 -7.15 -29.50 26.70
CA GLY A 373 -6.66 -28.64 27.77
C GLY A 373 -6.00 -27.32 27.28
N SER A 374 -5.72 -27.21 26.01
CA SER A 374 -5.12 -26.01 25.40
C SER A 374 -6.20 -25.02 24.98
N LYS A 375 -5.98 -23.71 25.24
CA LYS A 375 -6.86 -22.62 24.80
C LYS A 375 -7.14 -22.67 23.30
N TRP A 376 -6.13 -22.90 22.49
CA TRP A 376 -6.21 -22.90 21.03
C TRP A 376 -6.44 -24.31 20.45
N GLY A 377 -5.77 -25.31 21.01
CA GLY A 377 -5.86 -26.71 20.56
C GLY A 377 -7.24 -27.32 20.70
N SER A 378 -8.05 -26.84 21.66
CA SER A 378 -9.43 -27.29 21.87
C SER A 378 -10.31 -27.13 20.61
N LYS A 379 -10.07 -26.12 19.82
CA LYS A 379 -10.79 -25.89 18.54
C LYS A 379 -10.46 -26.97 17.51
N CYS A 380 -9.17 -27.32 17.37
CA CYS A 380 -8.74 -28.40 16.47
C CYS A 380 -9.30 -29.75 16.91
N ALA A 381 -9.26 -30.01 18.22
CA ALA A 381 -9.84 -31.23 18.83
C ALA A 381 -11.34 -31.34 18.52
N TRP A 382 -12.10 -30.25 18.65
CA TRP A 382 -13.54 -30.22 18.37
C TRP A 382 -13.85 -30.52 16.91
N ILE A 383 -13.08 -29.97 15.97
CA ILE A 383 -13.25 -30.22 14.53
C ILE A 383 -13.02 -31.71 14.23
N VAL A 384 -11.99 -32.31 14.82
CA VAL A 384 -11.70 -33.76 14.64
C VAL A 384 -12.80 -34.63 15.22
N ASP A 385 -13.36 -34.30 16.40
CA ASP A 385 -14.50 -35.01 16.97
C ASP A 385 -15.73 -34.94 16.04
N ARG A 386 -16.01 -33.77 15.47
CA ARG A 386 -17.12 -33.56 14.54
C ARG A 386 -16.91 -34.29 13.19
N TYR A 387 -15.72 -34.18 12.61
CA TYR A 387 -15.36 -34.87 11.35
C TYR A 387 -15.61 -36.39 11.45
N ARG A 388 -15.22 -36.98 12.56
CA ARG A 388 -15.38 -38.41 12.80
C ARG A 388 -16.85 -38.82 12.98
N ASN A 389 -17.67 -38.00 13.60
CA ASN A 389 -19.09 -38.29 13.80
C ASN A 389 -19.88 -38.23 12.49
N GLN A 390 -19.36 -37.49 11.47
CA GLN A 390 -19.94 -37.44 10.15
C GLN A 390 -19.49 -38.61 9.23
N ALA A 391 -18.30 -39.16 9.47
CA ALA A 391 -17.78 -40.35 8.82
C ALA A 391 -18.24 -41.63 9.59
N GLY A 392 -19.55 -41.76 9.83
CA GLY A 392 -20.14 -42.84 10.61
C GLY A 392 -19.68 -44.26 10.17
N PRO A 393 -19.80 -45.29 11.02
CA PRO A 393 -19.25 -46.61 10.75
C PRO A 393 -19.96 -47.24 9.52
N THR A 394 -19.22 -47.47 8.45
CA THR A 394 -19.61 -48.40 7.43
C THR A 394 -19.53 -49.81 7.95
N PHE A 395 -20.54 -50.22 8.71
CA PHE A 395 -20.87 -51.64 8.93
C PHE A 395 -22.33 -51.83 8.61
N GLY A 396 -22.56 -52.80 7.70
CA GLY A 396 -23.86 -53.11 7.19
C GLY A 396 -24.88 -53.51 8.26
N GLY A 397 -26.11 -53.11 8.02
CA GLY A 397 -27.27 -53.54 8.82
C GLY A 397 -28.45 -52.62 8.49
N SER A 398 -29.31 -53.08 7.61
CA SER A 398 -30.61 -52.49 7.31
C SER A 398 -31.47 -52.33 8.55
N SER A 399 -31.94 -51.09 8.83
CA SER A 399 -33.29 -50.89 9.36
C SER A 399 -33.65 -49.40 9.33
N SER A 400 -34.79 -49.14 8.76
CA SER A 400 -35.53 -47.91 8.63
C SER A 400 -35.82 -47.20 9.96
N ALA A 401 -35.52 -45.92 10.07
CA ALA A 401 -36.28 -45.03 10.92
C ALA A 401 -36.12 -43.58 10.43
N SER A 402 -37.24 -43.00 10.07
CA SER A 402 -37.49 -41.60 9.77
C SER A 402 -37.13 -40.70 10.96
N ALA A 403 -36.38 -39.66 10.73
CA ALA A 403 -36.28 -38.53 11.64
C ALA A 403 -36.15 -37.22 10.91
N SER A 404 -37.06 -36.39 11.21
CA SER A 404 -37.36 -35.01 10.77
C SER A 404 -36.15 -34.07 10.82
N SER A 405 -36.00 -33.34 9.74
CA SER A 405 -35.09 -32.19 9.56
C SER A 405 -35.59 -30.98 10.34
N SER A 406 -34.82 -30.49 11.30
CA SER A 406 -34.88 -29.09 11.75
C SER A 406 -33.62 -28.37 11.31
N GLN A 407 -33.77 -27.51 10.33
CA GLN A 407 -32.74 -26.58 9.88
C GLN A 407 -32.52 -25.51 10.94
N LEU A 408 -31.35 -25.46 11.51
CA LEU A 408 -30.81 -24.29 12.20
C LEU A 408 -29.71 -23.70 11.34
N SER A 409 -30.06 -22.62 10.66
CA SER A 409 -29.14 -21.74 9.93
C SER A 409 -28.26 -20.99 10.92
N LEU A 410 -26.96 -21.20 10.87
CA LEU A 410 -25.95 -20.36 11.51
C LEU A 410 -25.34 -19.41 10.49
N PRO A 411 -25.04 -18.14 10.88
CA PRO A 411 -24.53 -17.16 9.97
C PRO A 411 -23.09 -17.48 9.56
N ALA A 412 -22.79 -17.27 8.30
CA ALA A 412 -21.46 -17.38 7.71
C ALA A 412 -20.48 -16.41 8.39
N PRO A 413 -19.23 -16.81 8.65
CA PRO A 413 -18.19 -15.88 9.08
C PRO A 413 -17.86 -14.96 7.89
N GLY A 414 -18.04 -13.65 8.11
CA GLY A 414 -17.73 -12.63 7.14
C GLY A 414 -16.29 -12.73 6.68
N SER A 415 -16.10 -12.85 5.38
CA SER A 415 -14.84 -12.65 4.70
C SER A 415 -14.46 -11.16 4.82
N SER A 416 -13.61 -10.83 5.79
CA SER A 416 -12.94 -9.53 5.82
C SER A 416 -11.84 -9.54 4.77
N SER A 417 -12.22 -9.23 3.55
CA SER A 417 -11.29 -8.71 2.55
C SER A 417 -10.86 -7.32 3.03
N LEU A 418 -9.67 -7.21 3.57
CA LEU A 418 -9.02 -5.94 3.82
C LEU A 418 -8.63 -5.32 2.47
N SER A 419 -9.57 -4.61 1.87
CA SER A 419 -9.24 -3.61 0.87
C SER A 419 -8.53 -2.47 1.59
N LEU A 420 -7.26 -2.28 1.32
CA LEU A 420 -6.50 -1.10 1.70
C LEU A 420 -7.04 0.11 0.93
N SER A 421 -8.08 0.73 1.49
CA SER A 421 -8.45 2.07 1.11
C SER A 421 -7.56 3.03 1.92
N ALA A 422 -6.71 3.78 1.24
CA ALA A 422 -5.99 4.89 1.80
C ALA A 422 -7.00 5.95 2.27
N SER A 423 -7.36 5.92 3.55
CA SER A 423 -8.12 6.98 4.19
C SER A 423 -7.14 8.06 4.65
N ALA A 424 -7.18 9.19 3.98
CA ALA A 424 -6.61 10.43 4.47
C ALA A 424 -7.38 10.85 5.73
N SER A 425 -6.79 10.62 6.90
CA SER A 425 -7.31 11.12 8.16
C SER A 425 -7.03 12.61 8.27
N GLY A 426 -8.05 13.42 8.02
CA GLY A 426 -8.09 14.81 8.41
C GLY A 426 -8.29 14.88 9.94
N GLY A 427 -7.25 15.32 10.66
CA GLY A 427 -7.38 15.65 12.07
C GLY A 427 -8.16 16.95 12.25
N SER A 428 -9.29 16.89 12.91
CA SER A 428 -9.93 18.08 13.49
C SER A 428 -9.76 18.07 15.00
N ASN A 429 -9.04 19.06 15.47
CA ASN A 429 -8.96 19.48 16.88
C ASN A 429 -10.33 20.04 17.32
N GLY A 430 -10.80 19.60 18.46
CA GLY A 430 -11.89 20.23 19.18
C GLY A 430 -11.74 19.93 20.66
N GLY A 431 -11.38 20.97 21.41
CA GLY A 431 -11.06 20.91 22.82
C GLY A 431 -12.24 21.03 23.77
N SER A 432 -11.89 21.02 25.02
CA SER A 432 -12.55 21.38 26.30
C SER A 432 -13.00 20.15 27.10
N GLY A 433 -12.58 19.94 28.29
CA GLY A 433 -12.45 20.75 29.45
C GLY A 433 -12.67 19.88 30.70
N ALA A 434 -12.00 20.24 31.75
CA ALA A 434 -12.31 20.07 33.18
C ALA A 434 -11.84 18.80 33.92
N SER A 435 -10.82 18.99 34.69
CA SER A 435 -10.71 18.98 36.17
C SER A 435 -10.83 17.62 36.90
N GLY A 436 -9.79 17.40 37.72
CA GLY A 436 -9.80 16.40 38.80
C GLY A 436 -8.41 16.18 39.38
N THR A 437 -8.05 17.01 40.33
CA THR A 437 -6.98 16.96 41.33
C THR A 437 -6.91 15.67 42.14
N THR A 438 -5.70 15.23 42.48
CA THR A 438 -5.11 14.84 43.78
C THR A 438 -3.83 14.08 43.50
N ASP A 439 -2.70 14.55 43.85
CA ASP A 439 -1.89 14.86 45.04
C ASP A 439 -1.28 13.59 45.72
N MET A 440 -0.04 13.82 46.13
CA MET A 440 0.87 13.15 47.06
C MET A 440 1.94 12.20 46.48
N SER A 441 3.16 12.75 46.35
CA SER A 441 4.29 12.68 47.35
C SER A 441 4.83 11.26 47.56
N ASN A 442 6.08 10.92 47.56
CA ASN A 442 7.27 11.55 48.12
C ASN A 442 8.45 10.57 48.03
N MET A 443 9.69 11.08 48.06
CA MET A 443 10.95 10.47 48.53
C MET A 443 11.57 9.33 47.71
N GLY A 444 12.85 9.25 47.50
CA GLY A 444 14.04 9.94 47.99
C GLY A 444 15.28 9.34 47.33
N ALA A 445 16.19 10.14 47.11
CA ALA A 445 17.60 10.26 47.45
C ALA A 445 18.55 9.05 47.36
N GLY A 446 19.72 9.32 46.80
CA GLY A 446 21.01 8.68 47.02
C GLY A 446 21.66 8.23 45.70
N GLY A 447 22.65 8.79 45.11
CA GLY A 447 23.90 9.31 45.70
C GLY A 447 25.00 8.29 45.36
N GLY A 448 26.00 8.69 44.55
CA GLY A 448 27.20 7.88 44.45
C GLY A 448 27.99 8.08 43.16
N THR A 449 28.78 9.11 43.13
CA THR A 449 29.97 9.35 42.33
C THR A 449 31.01 8.25 42.43
N THR A 450 31.73 7.91 41.34
CA THR A 450 33.20 7.94 41.32
C THR A 450 33.77 7.84 39.88
N ARG A 451 34.76 8.71 39.69
CA ARG A 451 35.71 8.83 38.58
C ARG A 451 36.78 7.74 38.64
N HIS A 452 37.42 7.45 37.49
CA HIS A 452 38.88 7.50 37.22
C HIS A 452 39.15 6.87 35.84
N HIS A 453 39.70 7.64 34.94
CA HIS A 453 41.05 7.94 34.50
C HIS A 453 41.80 6.87 33.73
N HIS A 454 42.13 7.28 32.47
CA HIS A 454 43.42 7.19 31.73
C HIS A 454 44.01 5.82 31.40
N HIS A 455 44.35 5.53 30.13
CA HIS A 455 45.66 5.81 29.55
C HIS A 455 45.73 5.49 28.04
N HIS A 456 46.46 6.37 27.37
CA HIS A 456 47.07 6.28 26.05
C HIS A 456 47.91 5.04 25.85
N HIS A 457 48.05 4.56 24.58
CA HIS A 457 49.33 4.46 23.90
C HIS A 457 49.19 4.28 22.39
N SER A 458 49.91 5.14 21.68
CA SER A 458 50.26 5.19 20.29
C SER A 458 51.46 4.25 19.97
N HIS A 459 51.57 3.79 18.72
CA HIS A 459 52.81 3.67 17.90
C HIS A 459 52.42 3.00 16.57
N HIS A 460 52.57 3.69 15.46
CA HIS A 460 53.67 3.93 14.55
C HIS A 460 54.10 2.75 13.67
N GLY A 461 54.15 3.04 12.37
CA GLY A 461 55.10 2.54 11.35
C GLY A 461 54.52 1.47 10.44
N GLY A 462 54.56 1.53 9.15
CA GLY A 462 55.27 2.28 8.16
C GLY A 462 55.30 1.46 6.85
N HIS A 463 55.10 2.16 5.75
CA HIS A 463 55.59 1.89 4.40
C HIS A 463 55.74 0.45 3.83
N HIS A 464 55.15 0.20 2.67
CA HIS A 464 55.86 0.16 1.37
C HIS A 464 54.96 -0.06 0.16
N HIS A 465 55.14 0.81 -0.82
CA HIS A 465 54.94 0.72 -2.26
C HIS A 465 55.07 -0.67 -2.90
N LYS A 466 54.28 -0.99 -3.93
CA LYS A 466 54.70 -1.11 -5.33
C LYS A 466 53.57 -1.42 -6.31
N ASP A 467 53.53 -0.56 -7.29
CA ASP A 467 53.05 -0.69 -8.68
C ASP A 467 53.06 -2.10 -9.32
N ARG A 468 52.08 -2.31 -10.20
CA ARG A 468 52.14 -2.60 -11.65
C ARG A 468 50.80 -3.11 -12.13
N ARG A 469 50.11 -2.30 -12.93
CA ARG A 469 50.06 -2.28 -14.42
C ARG A 469 49.64 -3.59 -15.09
N ASN A 470 48.52 -3.50 -15.74
CA ASN A 470 48.15 -3.85 -17.12
C ASN A 470 47.56 -5.22 -17.49
N MET A 471 46.50 -5.07 -18.28
CA MET A 471 46.11 -5.83 -19.50
C MET A 471 45.38 -7.17 -19.26
N PHE A 472 44.17 -7.31 -19.55
CA PHE A 472 43.40 -7.36 -20.80
C PHE A 472 41.92 -7.07 -20.48
#